data_2d97d5c8542cd90d2d207765d5ed3f78
#
_entry.id   2d97d5c8542cd90d2d207765d5ed3f78
#
_cell.length_a   1.000
_cell.length_b   1.000
_cell.length_c   1.000
_cell.angle_alpha   90.00
_cell.angle_beta   90.00
_cell.angle_gamma   90.00
#
_symmetry.space_group_name_H-M   'P 1'
#
loop_
_entity.id
_entity.type
_entity.pdbx_description
1 polymer ?
#
loop_
_entity_poly.entity_id
_entity_poly.type
_entity_poly.pdbx_seq_one_letter_code
_entity_poly.pdbx_strand_id
1 'polypeptide(L)'
;MRLLLIEPATKRIQDLGPWPFADAPHLVQPEGDSFYWLSGERDEFEAHLPAVQALLHQLCGATLVDLHISDLLNAQIPSTFDYTSDYDVMLFRRLEMPANASGKTALQAITTIPVGYAVFDALLLSVHSSACQVRAQSLQRLLTPSTAPEKRGIANRLPASSADLMLRQINLMVDDFLNLRREMAKQIDVWQMQLLNPKSRFNEWGKVLQARMALHQLDEICEDQRSAIQDWLDALQTWQDEHSSKSERRALELLRVRSRDVLEHIERVIHHVHRMEQSAEAAVQMHFSAQSNRANDIMRTLTTLTAIFLPLNLIAAVFGMNFDVLPLVHKEDGFWWAMGSMALIGIVLLVFFWRRRYIEKASLLGEQD
;
A
#
# COMPACT_ATOMS: atom_id res chain seq x y z
N MET A 1 10.52 -25.14 -17.16
CA MET A 1 11.08 -23.82 -17.47
C MET A 1 10.93 -23.51 -18.97
N ARG A 2 11.05 -22.25 -19.44
CA ARG A 2 10.95 -21.84 -20.85
C ARG A 2 12.15 -21.00 -21.24
N LEU A 3 12.68 -21.25 -22.45
CA LEU A 3 13.85 -20.57 -22.95
C LEU A 3 13.53 -19.76 -24.21
N LEU A 4 13.91 -18.49 -24.21
CA LEU A 4 13.78 -17.59 -25.37
C LEU A 4 15.16 -17.03 -25.75
N LEU A 5 15.42 -16.87 -27.03
CA LEU A 5 16.53 -16.08 -27.55
C LEU A 5 16.00 -14.72 -28.00
N ILE A 6 16.60 -13.65 -27.50
CA ILE A 6 16.24 -12.27 -27.79
C ILE A 6 17.41 -11.63 -28.55
N GLU A 7 17.13 -11.16 -29.75
CA GLU A 7 18.09 -10.52 -30.64
C GLU A 7 17.69 -9.05 -30.89
N PRO A 8 18.18 -8.11 -30.10
CA PRO A 8 17.78 -6.71 -30.20
C PRO A 8 18.16 -6.06 -31.54
N ALA A 9 19.31 -6.43 -32.09
CA ALA A 9 19.84 -5.90 -33.35
C ALA A 9 18.95 -6.27 -34.59
N THR A 10 18.55 -7.53 -34.65
CA THR A 10 17.68 -8.06 -35.72
C THR A 10 16.20 -7.86 -35.45
N LYS A 11 15.84 -7.41 -34.23
CA LYS A 11 14.47 -7.30 -33.72
C LYS A 11 13.70 -8.64 -33.75
N ARG A 12 14.39 -9.72 -33.53
CA ARG A 12 13.82 -11.05 -33.50
C ARG A 12 13.72 -11.59 -32.08
N ILE A 13 12.70 -12.37 -31.85
CA ILE A 13 12.55 -13.20 -30.65
C ILE A 13 12.26 -14.60 -31.12
N GLN A 14 13.08 -15.54 -30.70
CA GLN A 14 12.90 -16.94 -31.00
C GLN A 14 12.50 -17.65 -29.71
N ASP A 15 11.31 -18.20 -29.71
CA ASP A 15 10.85 -19.06 -28.63
C ASP A 15 11.40 -20.48 -28.87
N LEU A 16 12.31 -20.91 -28.03
CA LEU A 16 12.91 -22.24 -28.11
C LEU A 16 12.05 -23.31 -27.42
N GLY A 17 11.02 -22.88 -26.66
CA GLY A 17 10.08 -23.77 -26.00
C GLY A 17 10.44 -24.19 -24.57
N PRO A 18 9.84 -25.29 -24.10
CA PRO A 18 10.12 -25.82 -22.77
C PRO A 18 11.55 -26.31 -22.63
N TRP A 19 12.22 -25.93 -21.55
CA TRP A 19 13.58 -26.33 -21.21
C TRP A 19 13.60 -27.09 -19.85
N PRO A 20 14.43 -28.14 -19.62
CA PRO A 20 15.43 -28.68 -20.55
C PRO A 20 14.80 -29.43 -21.72
N PHE A 21 15.47 -29.40 -22.86
CA PHE A 21 15.02 -30.11 -24.06
C PHE A 21 15.31 -31.62 -23.95
N ALA A 22 14.42 -32.46 -24.49
CA ALA A 22 14.63 -33.91 -24.56
C ALA A 22 15.86 -34.27 -25.45
N ASP A 23 16.04 -33.51 -26.54
CA ASP A 23 17.22 -33.53 -27.41
C ASP A 23 17.84 -32.14 -27.36
N ALA A 24 18.85 -31.95 -26.51
CA ALA A 24 19.44 -30.63 -26.28
C ALA A 24 20.10 -30.10 -27.58
N PRO A 25 19.56 -29.09 -28.26
CA PRO A 25 20.32 -28.39 -29.26
C PRO A 25 21.55 -27.80 -28.58
N HIS A 26 22.73 -27.87 -29.23
CA HIS A 26 23.91 -27.18 -28.75
C HIS A 26 23.60 -25.67 -28.75
N LEU A 27 23.27 -25.14 -27.57
CA LEU A 27 23.09 -23.69 -27.42
C LEU A 27 24.47 -23.05 -27.57
N VAL A 28 24.54 -22.11 -28.51
CA VAL A 28 25.79 -21.39 -28.80
C VAL A 28 25.76 -20.07 -28.01
N GLN A 29 26.93 -19.59 -27.61
CA GLN A 29 27.02 -18.26 -27.00
C GLN A 29 26.40 -17.23 -27.95
N PRO A 30 25.50 -16.34 -27.43
CA PRO A 30 24.81 -15.37 -28.25
C PRO A 30 25.82 -14.35 -28.81
N GLU A 31 25.65 -13.97 -30.08
CA GLU A 31 26.50 -12.99 -30.73
C GLU A 31 26.03 -11.55 -30.48
N GLY A 32 26.95 -10.65 -30.22
CA GLY A 32 26.69 -9.22 -30.03
C GLY A 32 25.83 -8.94 -28.81
N ASP A 33 24.78 -8.12 -28.98
CA ASP A 33 23.84 -7.73 -27.90
C ASP A 33 22.72 -8.76 -27.68
N SER A 34 22.81 -9.96 -28.27
CA SER A 34 21.80 -11.01 -28.11
C SER A 34 21.95 -11.70 -26.76
N PHE A 35 20.85 -12.15 -26.19
CA PHE A 35 20.87 -12.85 -24.91
C PHE A 35 19.71 -13.85 -24.78
N TYR A 36 19.87 -14.82 -23.91
CA TYR A 36 18.83 -15.78 -23.57
C TYR A 36 18.01 -15.30 -22.38
N TRP A 37 16.74 -15.65 -22.38
CA TRP A 37 15.87 -15.53 -21.20
C TRP A 37 15.36 -16.91 -20.80
N LEU A 38 15.89 -17.43 -19.69
CA LEU A 38 15.41 -18.65 -19.04
C LEU A 38 14.45 -18.27 -17.92
N SER A 39 13.18 -18.63 -18.08
CA SER A 39 12.15 -18.34 -17.07
C SER A 39 11.52 -19.62 -16.57
N GLY A 40 11.37 -19.78 -15.26
CA GLY A 40 10.78 -20.95 -14.64
C GLY A 40 10.06 -20.66 -13.34
N GLU A 41 9.29 -21.62 -12.89
CA GLU A 41 8.75 -21.62 -11.54
C GLU A 41 9.81 -22.11 -10.56
N ARG A 42 9.65 -21.76 -9.27
CA ARG A 42 10.63 -22.11 -8.22
C ARG A 42 10.83 -23.60 -8.11
N ASP A 43 9.75 -24.38 -8.14
CA ASP A 43 9.80 -25.84 -8.07
C ASP A 43 10.49 -26.44 -9.32
N GLU A 44 10.26 -25.84 -10.52
CA GLU A 44 10.96 -26.23 -11.75
C GLU A 44 12.46 -25.92 -11.68
N PHE A 45 12.82 -24.76 -11.10
CA PHE A 45 14.22 -24.36 -10.93
C PHE A 45 14.95 -25.31 -9.99
N GLU A 46 14.35 -25.64 -8.84
CA GLU A 46 14.89 -26.61 -7.88
C GLU A 46 15.08 -27.99 -8.50
N ALA A 47 14.06 -28.49 -9.21
CA ALA A 47 14.10 -29.81 -9.84
C ALA A 47 15.18 -29.93 -10.94
N HIS A 48 15.48 -28.83 -11.64
CA HIS A 48 16.43 -28.82 -12.75
C HIS A 48 17.73 -28.07 -12.43
N LEU A 49 18.02 -27.81 -11.16
CA LEU A 49 19.19 -27.04 -10.74
C LEU A 49 20.52 -27.49 -11.36
N PRO A 50 20.87 -28.79 -11.39
CA PRO A 50 22.14 -29.24 -12.01
C PRO A 50 22.22 -28.91 -13.51
N ALA A 51 21.10 -29.00 -14.21
CA ALA A 51 21.03 -28.67 -15.63
C ALA A 51 21.12 -27.15 -15.87
N VAL A 52 20.52 -26.33 -14.99
CA VAL A 52 20.64 -24.86 -15.02
C VAL A 52 22.09 -24.45 -14.79
N GLN A 53 22.78 -25.02 -13.80
CA GLN A 53 24.20 -24.75 -13.53
C GLN A 53 25.09 -25.11 -14.72
N ALA A 54 24.83 -26.26 -15.36
CA ALA A 54 25.57 -26.66 -16.56
C ALA A 54 25.32 -25.68 -17.74
N LEU A 55 24.08 -25.23 -17.93
CA LEU A 55 23.73 -24.24 -18.94
C LEU A 55 24.42 -22.90 -18.69
N LEU A 56 24.40 -22.40 -17.44
CA LEU A 56 25.07 -21.16 -17.06
C LEU A 56 26.56 -21.23 -17.29
N HIS A 57 27.21 -22.35 -16.89
CA HIS A 57 28.62 -22.56 -17.15
C HIS A 57 28.93 -22.58 -18.65
N GLN A 58 28.09 -23.22 -19.47
CA GLN A 58 28.26 -23.29 -20.92
C GLN A 58 28.13 -21.92 -21.60
N LEU A 59 27.13 -21.12 -21.24
CA LEU A 59 26.81 -19.86 -21.92
C LEU A 59 27.54 -18.66 -21.32
N CYS A 60 27.76 -18.66 -20.01
CA CYS A 60 28.26 -17.49 -19.27
C CYS A 60 29.65 -17.75 -18.63
N GLY A 61 30.14 -18.99 -18.64
CA GLY A 61 31.40 -19.35 -18.01
C GLY A 61 31.37 -19.39 -16.47
N ALA A 62 30.22 -19.08 -15.86
CA ALA A 62 30.03 -18.99 -14.41
C ALA A 62 28.83 -19.81 -13.94
N THR A 63 28.76 -20.11 -12.65
CA THR A 63 27.68 -20.82 -12.00
C THR A 63 27.16 -20.02 -10.83
N LEU A 64 25.91 -20.24 -10.43
CA LEU A 64 25.35 -19.61 -9.23
C LEU A 64 26.02 -20.18 -7.97
N VAL A 65 26.35 -19.30 -7.03
CA VAL A 65 26.85 -19.72 -5.70
C VAL A 65 25.68 -20.23 -4.84
N ASP A 66 25.99 -21.12 -3.89
CA ASP A 66 24.97 -21.78 -3.05
C ASP A 66 24.10 -20.79 -2.29
N LEU A 67 24.66 -19.65 -1.85
CA LEU A 67 23.91 -18.59 -1.18
C LEU A 67 22.81 -18.03 -2.09
N HIS A 68 23.16 -17.66 -3.30
CA HIS A 68 22.18 -17.10 -4.25
C HIS A 68 21.15 -18.13 -4.72
N ILE A 69 21.52 -19.41 -4.78
CA ILE A 69 20.55 -20.50 -5.03
C ILE A 69 19.53 -20.56 -3.89
N SER A 70 20.01 -20.53 -2.64
CA SER A 70 19.14 -20.50 -1.46
C SER A 70 18.20 -19.30 -1.47
N ASP A 71 18.70 -18.13 -1.83
CA ASP A 71 17.93 -16.89 -1.91
C ASP A 71 16.87 -16.95 -3.01
N LEU A 72 17.19 -17.46 -4.18
CA LEU A 72 16.24 -17.65 -5.28
C LEU A 72 15.12 -18.64 -4.94
N LEU A 73 15.40 -19.63 -4.08
CA LEU A 73 14.44 -20.61 -3.60
C LEU A 73 13.61 -20.12 -2.41
N ASN A 74 14.07 -19.11 -1.67
CA ASN A 74 13.41 -18.63 -0.46
C ASN A 74 12.17 -17.79 -0.78
N ALA A 75 10.99 -18.28 -0.40
CA ALA A 75 9.72 -17.59 -0.60
C ALA A 75 9.50 -16.38 0.34
N GLN A 76 10.29 -16.24 1.40
CA GLN A 76 10.09 -15.20 2.42
C GLN A 76 11.12 -14.06 2.33
N ILE A 77 12.10 -14.18 1.45
CA ILE A 77 13.18 -13.19 1.32
C ILE A 77 12.62 -11.80 0.97
N PRO A 78 13.10 -10.71 1.59
CA PRO A 78 12.77 -9.34 1.20
C PRO A 78 13.33 -8.99 -0.19
N SER A 79 12.95 -7.82 -0.71
CA SER A 79 13.61 -7.30 -1.90
C SER A 79 15.03 -6.90 -1.56
N THR A 80 16.00 -7.43 -2.31
CA THR A 80 17.44 -7.18 -2.10
C THR A 80 18.20 -7.32 -3.40
N PHE A 81 19.35 -6.70 -3.45
CA PHE A 81 20.30 -6.78 -4.54
C PHE A 81 21.64 -7.26 -4.00
N ASP A 82 22.28 -8.16 -4.73
CA ASP A 82 23.65 -8.62 -4.50
C ASP A 82 24.35 -8.84 -5.85
N TYR A 83 25.68 -8.88 -5.85
CA TYR A 83 26.44 -9.05 -7.07
C TYR A 83 27.73 -9.83 -6.83
N THR A 84 28.21 -10.45 -7.89
CA THR A 84 29.52 -11.10 -7.98
C THR A 84 30.36 -10.45 -9.08
N SER A 85 31.54 -10.97 -9.34
CA SER A 85 32.36 -10.57 -10.51
C SER A 85 31.70 -10.95 -11.85
N ASP A 86 30.82 -11.95 -11.87
CA ASP A 86 30.37 -12.62 -13.08
C ASP A 86 28.86 -12.42 -13.34
N TYR A 87 28.09 -12.09 -12.32
CA TYR A 87 26.63 -11.88 -12.43
C TYR A 87 26.06 -11.11 -11.25
N ASP A 88 24.89 -10.58 -11.45
CA ASP A 88 24.10 -9.89 -10.44
C ASP A 88 22.86 -10.69 -10.04
N VAL A 89 22.44 -10.54 -8.79
CA VAL A 89 21.21 -11.12 -8.28
C VAL A 89 20.28 -10.03 -7.78
N MET A 90 19.05 -10.00 -8.29
CA MET A 90 17.99 -9.11 -7.84
C MET A 90 16.81 -9.93 -7.38
N LEU A 91 16.43 -9.78 -6.14
CA LEU A 91 15.21 -10.32 -5.57
C LEU A 91 14.21 -9.19 -5.39
N PHE A 92 13.01 -9.34 -5.94
CA PHE A 92 12.04 -8.26 -5.93
C PHE A 92 10.64 -8.80 -5.62
N ARG A 93 10.01 -8.29 -4.57
CA ARG A 93 8.67 -8.73 -4.15
C ARG A 93 7.59 -8.09 -5.01
N ARG A 94 6.75 -8.91 -5.62
CA ARG A 94 5.56 -8.49 -6.35
C ARG A 94 4.30 -8.68 -5.52
N LEU A 95 3.24 -7.94 -5.82
CA LEU A 95 1.93 -8.21 -5.25
C LEU A 95 1.37 -9.55 -5.73
N GLU A 96 0.82 -10.32 -4.81
CA GLU A 96 0.00 -11.48 -5.14
C GLU A 96 -1.45 -11.01 -5.28
N MET A 97 -1.97 -11.06 -6.51
CA MET A 97 -3.38 -10.77 -6.75
C MET A 97 -4.19 -12.02 -6.40
N PRO A 98 -5.04 -12.01 -5.36
CA PRO A 98 -5.86 -13.16 -5.03
C PRO A 98 -6.78 -13.49 -6.21
N ALA A 99 -6.78 -14.73 -6.65
CA ALA A 99 -7.59 -15.22 -7.79
C ALA A 99 -9.11 -15.01 -7.59
N ASN A 100 -9.56 -14.79 -6.35
CA ASN A 100 -10.95 -14.58 -5.96
C ASN A 100 -11.06 -13.39 -4.98
N ALA A 101 -10.88 -12.18 -5.49
CA ALA A 101 -11.07 -10.94 -4.71
C ALA A 101 -12.56 -10.58 -4.46
N SER A 102 -13.49 -11.54 -4.60
CA SER A 102 -14.90 -11.31 -4.30
C SER A 102 -15.10 -11.05 -2.80
N GLY A 103 -15.04 -9.79 -2.39
CA GLY A 103 -15.43 -9.33 -1.05
C GLY A 103 -14.31 -8.97 -0.07
N LYS A 104 -13.03 -9.16 -0.38
CA LYS A 104 -11.94 -8.62 0.43
C LYS A 104 -11.53 -7.24 -0.09
N THR A 105 -11.57 -6.24 0.76
CA THR A 105 -11.06 -4.90 0.44
C THR A 105 -9.53 -4.96 0.32
N ALA A 106 -8.94 -4.15 -0.56
CA ALA A 106 -7.50 -4.07 -0.80
C ALA A 106 -6.66 -3.86 0.48
N LEU A 107 -7.31 -3.35 1.55
CA LEU A 107 -6.72 -3.09 2.87
C LEU A 107 -6.73 -4.30 3.83
N GLN A 108 -7.26 -5.45 3.43
CA GLN A 108 -7.42 -6.59 4.38
C GLN A 108 -6.26 -7.57 4.42
N ALA A 109 -5.46 -7.68 3.38
CA ALA A 109 -4.21 -8.45 3.38
C ALA A 109 -3.38 -8.10 2.14
N ILE A 110 -2.24 -7.46 2.34
CA ILE A 110 -1.22 -7.31 1.31
C ILE A 110 -0.36 -8.57 1.36
N THR A 111 -0.49 -9.40 0.33
CA THR A 111 0.34 -10.59 0.17
C THR A 111 1.33 -10.31 -0.95
N THR A 112 2.61 -10.59 -0.70
CA THR A 112 3.66 -10.44 -1.71
C THR A 112 4.48 -11.70 -1.83
N ILE A 113 4.98 -11.94 -3.02
CA ILE A 113 5.83 -13.10 -3.35
C ILE A 113 7.08 -12.60 -4.07
N PRO A 114 8.29 -13.08 -3.70
CA PRO A 114 9.50 -12.68 -4.39
C PRO A 114 9.61 -13.33 -5.78
N VAL A 115 10.13 -12.55 -6.71
CA VAL A 115 10.66 -13.00 -8.00
C VAL A 115 12.16 -12.80 -7.95
N GLY A 116 12.91 -13.86 -8.26
CA GLY A 116 14.35 -13.82 -8.30
C GLY A 116 14.90 -13.70 -9.71
N TYR A 117 15.93 -12.90 -9.88
CA TYR A 117 16.66 -12.72 -11.12
C TYR A 117 18.14 -12.97 -10.89
N ALA A 118 18.76 -13.74 -11.80
CA ALA A 118 20.19 -13.74 -11.94
C ALA A 118 20.53 -13.21 -13.35
N VAL A 119 21.28 -12.12 -13.38
CA VAL A 119 21.55 -11.32 -14.56
C VAL A 119 22.98 -11.55 -15.00
N PHE A 120 23.17 -12.23 -16.11
CA PHE A 120 24.43 -12.39 -16.82
C PHE A 120 24.39 -11.59 -18.10
N ASP A 121 25.53 -11.32 -18.72
CA ASP A 121 25.58 -10.65 -20.01
C ASP A 121 24.83 -11.44 -21.09
N ALA A 122 25.07 -12.75 -21.15
CA ALA A 122 24.51 -13.64 -22.15
C ALA A 122 23.15 -14.24 -21.80
N LEU A 123 22.71 -14.15 -20.52
CA LEU A 123 21.49 -14.81 -20.07
C LEU A 123 20.83 -14.07 -18.91
N LEU A 124 19.51 -13.96 -18.96
CA LEU A 124 18.66 -13.65 -17.80
C LEU A 124 18.01 -14.92 -17.30
N LEU A 125 18.30 -15.32 -16.08
CA LEU A 125 17.52 -16.32 -15.35
C LEU A 125 16.47 -15.60 -14.53
N SER A 126 15.21 -16.03 -14.63
CA SER A 126 14.14 -15.51 -13.76
C SER A 126 13.34 -16.64 -13.11
N VAL A 127 13.28 -16.61 -11.79
CA VAL A 127 12.61 -17.61 -10.95
C VAL A 127 11.36 -17.00 -10.35
N HIS A 128 10.21 -17.59 -10.66
CA HIS A 128 8.90 -17.06 -10.30
C HIS A 128 8.14 -18.03 -9.38
N SER A 129 7.11 -17.53 -8.71
CA SER A 129 6.09 -18.40 -8.12
C SER A 129 5.18 -19.00 -9.20
N SER A 130 4.43 -20.04 -8.86
CA SER A 130 3.38 -20.59 -9.72
C SER A 130 2.39 -19.50 -10.16
N ALA A 131 1.88 -19.60 -11.39
CA ALA A 131 0.90 -18.67 -11.99
C ALA A 131 1.30 -17.17 -11.95
N CYS A 132 2.55 -16.85 -12.16
CA CYS A 132 3.08 -15.48 -12.15
C CYS A 132 2.55 -14.65 -13.33
N GLN A 133 1.69 -13.67 -13.06
CA GLN A 133 1.12 -12.76 -14.07
C GLN A 133 2.19 -11.92 -14.77
N VAL A 134 3.22 -11.47 -14.04
CA VAL A 134 4.32 -10.67 -14.61
C VAL A 134 5.09 -11.46 -15.67
N ARG A 135 5.37 -12.76 -15.39
CA ARG A 135 5.96 -13.68 -16.38
C ARG A 135 5.07 -13.80 -17.62
N ALA A 136 3.78 -14.06 -17.42
CA ALA A 136 2.83 -14.23 -18.53
C ALA A 136 2.69 -12.94 -19.36
N GLN A 137 2.58 -11.78 -18.73
CA GLN A 137 2.51 -10.49 -19.43
C GLN A 137 3.80 -10.16 -20.18
N SER A 138 4.96 -10.46 -19.59
CA SER A 138 6.25 -10.25 -20.25
C SER A 138 6.40 -11.13 -21.48
N LEU A 139 6.04 -12.41 -21.39
CA LEU A 139 6.00 -13.34 -22.52
C LEU A 139 5.03 -12.86 -23.62
N GLN A 140 3.83 -12.46 -23.23
CA GLN A 140 2.82 -11.95 -24.17
C GLN A 140 3.31 -10.68 -24.90
N ARG A 141 3.89 -9.72 -24.16
CA ARG A 141 4.44 -8.47 -24.75
C ARG A 141 5.59 -8.72 -25.73
N LEU A 142 6.42 -9.72 -25.43
CA LEU A 142 7.56 -10.08 -26.28
C LEU A 142 7.11 -10.84 -27.53
N LEU A 143 6.17 -11.79 -27.39
CA LEU A 143 5.74 -12.67 -28.48
C LEU A 143 4.64 -12.06 -29.36
N THR A 144 3.93 -11.01 -28.91
CA THR A 144 2.88 -10.38 -29.72
C THR A 144 3.49 -9.29 -30.61
N PRO A 145 3.45 -9.44 -31.95
CA PRO A 145 3.91 -8.40 -32.87
C PRO A 145 3.10 -7.12 -32.65
N SER A 146 3.76 -5.99 -32.42
CA SER A 146 3.09 -4.69 -32.32
C SER A 146 2.59 -4.27 -33.72
N THR A 147 1.32 -4.50 -34.01
CA THR A 147 0.65 -4.09 -35.26
C THR A 147 0.20 -2.63 -35.27
N ALA A 148 0.38 -1.87 -34.18
CA ALA A 148 -0.08 -0.49 -34.07
C ALA A 148 1.05 0.49 -34.43
N PRO A 149 0.92 1.28 -35.51
CA PRO A 149 1.94 2.28 -35.94
C PRO A 149 2.02 3.50 -35.02
N GLU A 150 1.12 3.67 -34.03
CA GLU A 150 0.96 4.94 -33.31
C GLU A 150 1.70 5.08 -31.99
N LYS A 151 2.33 4.03 -31.47
CA LYS A 151 3.11 4.15 -30.23
C LYS A 151 4.60 3.95 -30.47
N ARG A 152 5.21 4.88 -31.19
CA ARG A 152 6.68 4.99 -31.33
C ARG A 152 7.36 5.53 -30.07
N GLY A 153 6.92 5.08 -28.88
CA GLY A 153 7.58 5.37 -27.62
C GLY A 153 8.67 4.35 -27.30
N ILE A 154 9.54 4.69 -26.36
CA ILE A 154 10.62 3.86 -25.80
C ILE A 154 10.10 2.50 -25.29
N ALA A 155 8.83 2.43 -24.89
CA ALA A 155 8.17 1.22 -24.38
C ALA A 155 8.02 0.08 -25.41
N ASN A 156 8.13 0.35 -26.71
CA ASN A 156 7.88 -0.65 -27.78
C ASN A 156 9.14 -1.21 -28.42
N ARG A 157 10.33 -0.87 -27.90
CA ARG A 157 11.60 -1.46 -28.33
C ARG A 157 11.86 -2.76 -27.58
N LEU A 158 12.44 -3.74 -28.25
CA LEU A 158 12.92 -4.95 -27.60
C LEU A 158 13.91 -4.58 -26.48
N PRO A 159 14.01 -5.41 -25.43
CA PRO A 159 15.02 -5.22 -24.38
C PRO A 159 16.41 -5.21 -25.02
N ALA A 160 17.24 -4.26 -24.63
CA ALA A 160 18.59 -4.08 -25.17
C ALA A 160 19.62 -5.04 -24.52
N SER A 161 19.31 -5.55 -23.32
CA SER A 161 20.16 -6.46 -22.55
C SER A 161 19.32 -7.30 -21.59
N SER A 162 19.94 -8.29 -20.97
CA SER A 162 19.37 -9.10 -19.87
C SER A 162 18.90 -8.22 -18.71
N ALA A 163 19.71 -7.24 -18.29
CA ALA A 163 19.37 -6.26 -17.26
C ALA A 163 18.19 -5.35 -17.64
N ASP A 164 18.09 -4.94 -18.92
CA ASP A 164 16.97 -4.15 -19.41
C ASP A 164 15.65 -4.92 -19.36
N LEU A 165 15.69 -6.23 -19.63
CA LEU A 165 14.51 -7.09 -19.51
C LEU A 165 14.08 -7.24 -18.04
N MET A 166 15.03 -7.44 -17.11
CA MET A 166 14.76 -7.47 -15.67
C MET A 166 14.07 -6.18 -15.23
N LEU A 167 14.63 -5.01 -15.51
CA LEU A 167 14.06 -3.71 -15.12
C LEU A 167 12.66 -3.48 -15.68
N ARG A 168 12.36 -3.97 -16.89
CA ARG A 168 11.01 -3.91 -17.45
C ARG A 168 10.02 -4.76 -16.69
N GLN A 169 10.44 -5.94 -16.19
CA GLN A 169 9.59 -6.79 -15.36
C GLN A 169 9.38 -6.16 -13.99
N ILE A 170 10.42 -5.59 -13.39
CA ILE A 170 10.33 -4.87 -12.12
C ILE A 170 9.36 -3.67 -12.26
N ASN A 171 9.46 -2.91 -13.34
CA ASN A 171 8.55 -1.78 -13.57
C ASN A 171 7.06 -2.22 -13.63
N LEU A 172 6.77 -3.39 -14.24
CA LEU A 172 5.42 -3.96 -14.21
C LEU A 172 4.94 -4.27 -12.79
N MET A 173 5.84 -4.79 -11.93
CA MET A 173 5.52 -5.07 -10.54
C MET A 173 5.22 -3.77 -9.77
N VAL A 174 6.03 -2.74 -9.97
CA VAL A 174 5.84 -1.43 -9.32
C VAL A 174 4.55 -0.75 -9.78
N ASP A 175 4.15 -0.91 -11.04
CA ASP A 175 2.85 -0.43 -11.55
C ASP A 175 1.68 -1.04 -10.78
N ASP A 176 1.77 -2.31 -10.35
CA ASP A 176 0.75 -2.97 -9.54
C ASP A 176 0.65 -2.32 -8.14
N PHE A 177 1.78 -1.94 -7.52
CA PHE A 177 1.79 -1.19 -6.26
C PHE A 177 1.17 0.22 -6.41
N LEU A 178 1.40 0.89 -7.53
CA LEU A 178 0.75 2.17 -7.84
C LEU A 178 -0.77 2.04 -7.98
N ASN A 179 -1.25 0.92 -8.51
CA ASN A 179 -2.69 0.62 -8.61
C ASN A 179 -3.29 0.32 -7.23
N LEU A 180 -2.64 -0.56 -6.45
CA LEU A 180 -3.04 -0.87 -5.07
C LEU A 180 -3.17 0.41 -4.24
N ARG A 181 -2.17 1.29 -4.28
CA ARG A 181 -2.20 2.59 -3.60
C ARG A 181 -3.46 3.41 -3.93
N ARG A 182 -3.87 3.44 -5.20
CA ARG A 182 -5.08 4.19 -5.62
C ARG A 182 -6.35 3.61 -5.00
N GLU A 183 -6.45 2.30 -4.92
CA GLU A 183 -7.60 1.64 -4.31
C GLU A 183 -7.63 1.84 -2.78
N MET A 184 -6.46 1.77 -2.13
CA MET A 184 -6.34 2.06 -0.70
C MET A 184 -6.74 3.50 -0.36
N ALA A 185 -6.30 4.48 -1.16
CA ALA A 185 -6.66 5.88 -0.98
C ALA A 185 -8.18 6.09 -1.03
N LYS A 186 -8.86 5.52 -2.02
CA LYS A 186 -10.33 5.61 -2.13
C LYS A 186 -11.04 5.05 -0.89
N GLN A 187 -10.56 3.94 -0.35
CA GLN A 187 -11.17 3.32 0.84
C GLN A 187 -10.97 4.17 2.09
N ILE A 188 -9.77 4.73 2.26
CA ILE A 188 -9.47 5.64 3.38
C ILE A 188 -10.32 6.90 3.30
N ASP A 189 -10.48 7.49 2.12
CA ASP A 189 -11.34 8.66 1.91
C ASP A 189 -12.81 8.39 2.32
N VAL A 190 -13.34 7.23 1.98
CA VAL A 190 -14.69 6.82 2.39
C VAL A 190 -14.80 6.71 3.91
N TRP A 191 -13.82 6.10 4.59
CA TRP A 191 -13.83 6.00 6.05
C TRP A 191 -13.67 7.36 6.73
N GLN A 192 -12.84 8.24 6.19
CA GLN A 192 -12.71 9.60 6.71
C GLN A 192 -14.04 10.35 6.67
N MET A 193 -14.75 10.27 5.55
CA MET A 193 -16.10 10.86 5.45
C MET A 193 -17.07 10.30 6.48
N GLN A 194 -17.01 8.99 6.75
CA GLN A 194 -17.84 8.35 7.75
C GLN A 194 -17.44 8.74 9.19
N LEU A 195 -16.15 8.82 9.48
CA LEU A 195 -15.61 9.23 10.80
C LEU A 195 -15.95 10.68 11.13
N LEU A 196 -15.92 11.56 10.12
CA LEU A 196 -16.22 12.98 10.28
C LEU A 196 -17.71 13.28 10.30
N ASN A 197 -18.58 12.34 9.89
CA ASN A 197 -20.02 12.53 9.92
C ASN A 197 -20.54 12.47 11.37
N PRO A 198 -21.09 13.57 11.91
CA PRO A 198 -21.58 13.63 13.28
C PRO A 198 -22.74 12.67 13.58
N LYS A 199 -23.52 12.29 12.59
CA LYS A 199 -24.68 11.37 12.73
C LYS A 199 -24.29 9.89 12.60
N SER A 200 -23.08 9.60 12.13
CA SER A 200 -22.60 8.24 11.91
C SER A 200 -22.17 7.58 13.22
N ARG A 201 -22.72 6.40 13.48
CA ARG A 201 -22.14 5.48 14.49
C ARG A 201 -21.08 4.63 13.81
N PHE A 202 -19.86 5.15 13.74
CA PHE A 202 -18.76 4.39 13.15
C PHE A 202 -18.44 3.18 14.04
N ASN A 203 -18.61 1.99 13.50
CA ASN A 203 -18.43 0.72 14.21
C ASN A 203 -17.35 -0.17 13.59
N GLU A 204 -16.63 0.35 12.58
CA GLU A 204 -15.67 -0.42 11.79
C GLU A 204 -14.19 -0.22 12.23
N TRP A 205 -13.98 0.01 13.54
CA TRP A 205 -12.63 0.25 14.10
C TRP A 205 -11.62 -0.85 13.74
N GLY A 206 -12.08 -2.12 13.69
CA GLY A 206 -11.25 -3.24 13.26
C GLY A 206 -10.73 -3.08 11.83
N LYS A 207 -11.53 -2.53 10.92
CA LYS A 207 -11.11 -2.27 9.54
C LYS A 207 -10.09 -1.13 9.45
N VAL A 208 -10.24 -0.08 10.24
CA VAL A 208 -9.27 1.02 10.31
C VAL A 208 -7.92 0.53 10.83
N LEU A 209 -7.94 -0.32 11.87
CA LEU A 209 -6.71 -0.91 12.41
C LEU A 209 -6.04 -1.83 11.37
N GLN A 210 -6.81 -2.68 10.69
CA GLN A 210 -6.30 -3.54 9.60
C GLN A 210 -5.70 -2.70 8.46
N ALA A 211 -6.35 -1.61 8.09
CA ALA A 211 -5.83 -0.69 7.11
C ALA A 211 -4.48 -0.08 7.51
N ARG A 212 -4.35 0.33 8.77
CA ARG A 212 -3.09 0.87 9.29
C ARG A 212 -1.97 -0.17 9.24
N MET A 213 -2.26 -1.42 9.62
CA MET A 213 -1.31 -2.52 9.51
C MET A 213 -0.91 -2.79 8.06
N ALA A 214 -1.87 -2.76 7.13
CA ALA A 214 -1.61 -2.93 5.71
C ALA A 214 -0.77 -1.78 5.12
N LEU A 215 -1.00 -0.54 5.54
CA LEU A 215 -0.18 0.62 5.13
C LEU A 215 1.25 0.46 5.62
N HIS A 216 1.44 0.10 6.87
CA HIS A 216 2.78 -0.14 7.44
C HIS A 216 3.52 -1.28 6.72
N GLN A 217 2.84 -2.39 6.45
CA GLN A 217 3.41 -3.49 5.67
C GLN A 217 3.78 -3.07 4.25
N LEU A 218 2.95 -2.22 3.62
CA LEU A 218 3.25 -1.68 2.29
C LEU A 218 4.48 -0.77 2.31
N ASP A 219 4.62 0.04 3.35
CA ASP A 219 5.78 0.90 3.56
C ASP A 219 7.07 0.09 3.66
N GLU A 220 7.10 -0.93 4.53
CA GLU A 220 8.25 -1.83 4.69
C GLU A 220 8.66 -2.49 3.36
N ILE A 221 7.68 -3.04 2.63
CA ILE A 221 7.95 -3.69 1.33
C ILE A 221 8.53 -2.70 0.32
N CYS A 222 7.98 -1.47 0.26
CA CYS A 222 8.46 -0.46 -0.68
C CYS A 222 9.84 0.10 -0.28
N GLU A 223 10.16 0.18 1.02
CA GLU A 223 11.49 0.55 1.49
C GLU A 223 12.55 -0.50 1.11
N ASP A 224 12.25 -1.80 1.25
CA ASP A 224 13.13 -2.87 0.78
C ASP A 224 13.35 -2.80 -0.74
N GLN A 225 12.27 -2.56 -1.50
CA GLN A 225 12.34 -2.37 -2.95
C GLN A 225 13.19 -1.15 -3.34
N ARG A 226 13.04 -0.04 -2.60
CA ARG A 226 13.83 1.17 -2.80
C ARG A 226 15.31 0.91 -2.57
N SER A 227 15.64 0.23 -1.45
CA SER A 227 17.03 -0.12 -1.13
C SER A 227 17.64 -0.99 -2.22
N ALA A 228 16.95 -2.05 -2.65
CA ALA A 228 17.45 -2.95 -3.69
C ALA A 228 17.74 -2.23 -5.03
N ILE A 229 16.86 -1.31 -5.46
CA ILE A 229 17.08 -0.54 -6.69
C ILE A 229 18.18 0.51 -6.51
N GLN A 230 18.35 1.04 -5.30
CA GLN A 230 19.42 2.01 -5.01
C GLN A 230 20.79 1.32 -5.03
N ASP A 231 20.90 0.15 -4.39
CA ASP A 231 22.13 -0.68 -4.41
C ASP A 231 22.50 -1.09 -5.84
N TRP A 232 21.49 -1.46 -6.66
CA TRP A 232 21.66 -1.69 -8.10
C TRP A 232 22.20 -0.45 -8.84
N LEU A 233 21.63 0.74 -8.56
CA LEU A 233 22.08 1.99 -9.18
C LEU A 233 23.52 2.34 -8.80
N ASP A 234 23.91 2.08 -7.55
CA ASP A 234 25.26 2.33 -7.06
C ASP A 234 26.27 1.36 -7.69
N ALA A 235 25.89 0.10 -7.87
CA ALA A 235 26.69 -0.87 -8.62
C ALA A 235 26.88 -0.43 -10.08
N LEU A 236 25.81 0.03 -10.75
CA LEU A 236 25.92 0.58 -12.11
C LEU A 236 26.86 1.80 -12.23
N GLN A 237 27.07 2.57 -11.15
CA GLN A 237 28.01 3.69 -11.15
C GLN A 237 29.47 3.24 -11.09
N THR A 238 29.74 2.15 -10.34
CA THR A 238 31.11 1.60 -10.22
C THR A 238 31.59 0.88 -11.47
N TRP A 239 30.67 0.42 -12.34
CA TRP A 239 31.02 -0.26 -13.60
C TRP A 239 31.45 0.66 -14.75
N GLN A 240 31.69 1.93 -14.49
CA GLN A 240 32.20 2.86 -15.47
C GLN A 240 33.71 2.64 -15.72
N ASP A 241 34.05 1.70 -16.58
CA ASP A 241 35.41 1.57 -17.09
C ASP A 241 35.72 2.68 -18.09
N GLU A 242 36.88 3.32 -17.96
CA GLU A 242 37.38 4.37 -18.88
C GLU A 242 37.51 3.87 -20.32
N HIS A 243 37.53 2.55 -20.53
CA HIS A 243 37.76 1.87 -21.80
C HIS A 243 36.47 1.41 -22.51
N SER A 244 35.26 1.68 -21.97
CA SER A 244 34.00 1.26 -22.59
C SER A 244 33.74 1.94 -23.93
N SER A 245 33.24 1.17 -24.89
CA SER A 245 32.82 1.68 -26.20
C SER A 245 31.69 2.69 -26.08
N LYS A 246 31.49 3.52 -27.11
CA LYS A 246 30.38 4.52 -27.09
C LYS A 246 29.00 3.88 -27.04
N SER A 247 28.85 2.66 -27.59
CA SER A 247 27.61 1.88 -27.53
C SER A 247 27.32 1.37 -26.12
N GLU A 248 28.31 0.82 -25.44
CA GLU A 248 28.20 0.33 -24.06
C GLU A 248 27.87 1.45 -23.07
N ARG A 249 28.55 2.60 -23.19
CA ARG A 249 28.20 3.78 -22.37
C ARG A 249 26.74 4.20 -22.55
N ARG A 250 26.23 4.16 -23.80
CA ARG A 250 24.82 4.52 -24.08
C ARG A 250 23.83 3.48 -23.54
N ALA A 251 24.19 2.20 -23.58
CA ALA A 251 23.40 1.13 -22.97
C ALA A 251 23.34 1.29 -21.45
N LEU A 252 24.46 1.57 -20.81
CA LEU A 252 24.56 1.81 -19.36
C LEU A 252 23.77 3.06 -18.93
N GLU A 253 23.85 4.17 -19.71
CA GLU A 253 23.02 5.35 -19.46
C GLU A 253 21.52 5.03 -19.53
N LEU A 254 21.11 4.21 -20.49
CA LEU A 254 19.70 3.78 -20.61
C LEU A 254 19.25 2.97 -19.41
N LEU A 255 20.08 2.05 -18.92
CA LEU A 255 19.80 1.29 -17.69
C LEU A 255 19.65 2.21 -16.49
N ARG A 256 20.55 3.18 -16.32
CA ARG A 256 20.47 4.17 -15.22
C ARG A 256 19.18 5.00 -15.28
N VAL A 257 18.80 5.46 -16.47
CA VAL A 257 17.57 6.24 -16.65
C VAL A 257 16.35 5.39 -16.27
N ARG A 258 16.30 4.12 -16.69
CA ARG A 258 15.19 3.22 -16.34
C ARG A 258 15.16 2.88 -14.84
N SER A 259 16.32 2.62 -14.25
CA SER A 259 16.39 2.34 -12.81
C SER A 259 15.93 3.53 -11.97
N ARG A 260 16.28 4.76 -12.38
CA ARG A 260 15.78 5.98 -11.75
C ARG A 260 14.27 6.16 -11.90
N ASP A 261 13.71 5.82 -13.05
CA ASP A 261 12.26 5.84 -13.28
C ASP A 261 11.53 4.86 -12.35
N VAL A 262 12.05 3.64 -12.22
CA VAL A 262 11.55 2.65 -11.26
C VAL A 262 11.65 3.16 -9.81
N LEU A 263 12.80 3.70 -9.43
CA LEU A 263 13.02 4.26 -8.10
C LEU A 263 12.03 5.40 -7.79
N GLU A 264 11.83 6.33 -8.72
CA GLU A 264 10.87 7.42 -8.58
C GLU A 264 9.43 6.90 -8.37
N HIS A 265 9.07 5.83 -9.08
CA HIS A 265 7.75 5.20 -8.91
C HIS A 265 7.59 4.58 -7.52
N ILE A 266 8.60 3.90 -6.99
CA ILE A 266 8.61 3.34 -5.64
C ILE A 266 8.50 4.46 -4.58
N GLU A 267 9.35 5.48 -4.67
CA GLU A 267 9.31 6.64 -3.78
C GLU A 267 7.94 7.34 -3.79
N ARG A 268 7.30 7.42 -4.96
CA ARG A 268 5.95 7.94 -5.07
C ARG A 268 4.92 7.10 -4.30
N VAL A 269 5.08 5.78 -4.25
CA VAL A 269 4.23 4.91 -3.41
C VAL A 269 4.48 5.21 -1.94
N ILE A 270 5.73 5.22 -1.47
CA ILE A 270 6.13 5.50 -0.09
C ILE A 270 5.56 6.83 0.40
N HIS A 271 5.78 7.91 -0.35
CA HIS A 271 5.25 9.24 0.01
C HIS A 271 3.72 9.28 0.11
N HIS A 272 3.01 8.47 -0.68
CA HIS A 272 1.56 8.40 -0.59
C HIS A 272 1.09 7.55 0.59
N VAL A 273 1.79 6.47 0.92
CA VAL A 273 1.52 5.64 2.09
C VAL A 273 1.62 6.48 3.36
N HIS A 274 2.73 7.20 3.55
CA HIS A 274 2.91 8.10 4.69
C HIS A 274 1.80 9.16 4.79
N ARG A 275 1.37 9.75 3.67
CA ARG A 275 0.26 10.71 3.69
C ARG A 275 -1.07 10.08 4.07
N MET A 276 -1.33 8.85 3.62
CA MET A 276 -2.55 8.11 3.97
C MET A 276 -2.56 7.77 5.46
N GLU A 277 -1.44 7.36 6.04
CA GLU A 277 -1.31 7.11 7.48
C GLU A 277 -1.61 8.37 8.31
N GLN A 278 -0.95 9.48 7.99
CA GLN A 278 -1.18 10.76 8.67
C GLN A 278 -2.63 11.23 8.56
N SER A 279 -3.22 11.07 7.39
CA SER A 279 -4.60 11.46 7.12
C SER A 279 -5.59 10.58 7.88
N ALA A 280 -5.34 9.27 7.95
CA ALA A 280 -6.14 8.34 8.74
C ALA A 280 -6.05 8.64 10.25
N GLU A 281 -4.86 8.91 10.76
CA GLU A 281 -4.64 9.27 12.17
C GLU A 281 -5.35 10.58 12.53
N ALA A 282 -5.23 11.61 11.69
CA ALA A 282 -5.93 12.88 11.87
C ALA A 282 -7.46 12.70 11.92
N ALA A 283 -8.02 11.84 11.05
CA ALA A 283 -9.45 11.56 11.04
C ALA A 283 -9.92 10.86 12.34
N VAL A 284 -9.13 9.91 12.84
CA VAL A 284 -9.38 9.23 14.12
C VAL A 284 -9.35 10.22 15.27
N GLN A 285 -8.35 11.10 15.35
CA GLN A 285 -8.25 12.14 16.39
C GLN A 285 -9.43 13.12 16.34
N MET A 286 -9.84 13.55 15.14
CA MET A 286 -11.01 14.41 14.97
C MET A 286 -12.30 13.73 15.43
N HIS A 287 -12.47 12.42 15.15
CA HIS A 287 -13.63 11.66 15.63
C HIS A 287 -13.69 11.62 17.16
N PHE A 288 -12.59 11.30 17.84
CA PHE A 288 -12.54 11.28 19.31
C PHE A 288 -12.77 12.66 19.89
N SER A 289 -12.23 13.72 19.28
CA SER A 289 -12.47 15.10 19.70
C SER A 289 -13.96 15.48 19.56
N ALA A 290 -14.59 15.10 18.45
CA ALA A 290 -16.01 15.34 18.23
C ALA A 290 -16.88 14.55 19.24
N GLN A 291 -16.51 13.30 19.57
CA GLN A 291 -17.19 12.50 20.56
C GLN A 291 -17.04 13.07 21.98
N SER A 292 -15.85 13.54 22.35
CA SER A 292 -15.61 14.22 23.63
C SER A 292 -16.43 15.49 23.75
N ASN A 293 -16.50 16.31 22.70
CA ASN A 293 -17.34 17.51 22.68
C ASN A 293 -18.81 17.19 22.88
N ARG A 294 -19.33 16.12 22.27
CA ARG A 294 -20.72 15.66 22.49
C ARG A 294 -20.96 15.21 23.92
N ALA A 295 -20.03 14.43 24.51
CA ALA A 295 -20.14 14.03 25.89
C ALA A 295 -20.21 15.26 26.83
N ASN A 296 -19.36 16.26 26.58
CA ASN A 296 -19.38 17.52 27.29
C ASN A 296 -20.71 18.30 27.11
N ASP A 297 -21.28 18.33 25.90
CA ASP A 297 -22.56 18.98 25.64
C ASP A 297 -23.72 18.27 26.37
N ILE A 298 -23.73 16.94 26.40
CA ILE A 298 -24.67 16.15 27.18
C ILE A 298 -24.53 16.44 28.68
N MET A 299 -23.30 16.44 29.20
CA MET A 299 -23.03 16.77 30.62
C MET A 299 -23.48 18.21 30.94
N ARG A 300 -23.24 19.17 30.08
CA ARG A 300 -23.72 20.54 30.24
C ARG A 300 -25.25 20.60 30.31
N THR A 301 -25.92 19.90 29.40
CA THR A 301 -27.39 19.87 29.35
C THR A 301 -27.93 19.24 30.62
N LEU A 302 -27.37 18.11 31.10
CA LEU A 302 -27.77 17.44 32.34
C LEU A 302 -27.53 18.32 33.54
N THR A 303 -26.35 18.96 33.62
CA THR A 303 -26.01 19.90 34.70
C THR A 303 -26.99 21.08 34.78
N THR A 304 -27.32 21.65 33.61
CA THR A 304 -28.27 22.76 33.50
C THR A 304 -29.67 22.33 33.97
N LEU A 305 -30.12 21.16 33.53
CA LEU A 305 -31.43 20.60 33.96
C LEU A 305 -31.43 20.39 35.45
N THR A 306 -30.42 19.75 36.02
CA THR A 306 -30.30 19.52 37.45
C THR A 306 -30.24 20.83 38.25
N ALA A 307 -29.51 21.83 37.77
CA ALA A 307 -29.39 23.14 38.43
C ALA A 307 -30.73 23.90 38.45
N ILE A 308 -31.60 23.67 37.47
CA ILE A 308 -32.95 24.25 37.47
C ILE A 308 -33.86 23.47 38.41
N PHE A 309 -33.88 22.14 38.38
CA PHE A 309 -34.82 21.35 39.14
C PHE A 309 -34.48 21.22 40.65
N LEU A 310 -33.20 21.30 41.05
CA LEU A 310 -32.77 21.15 42.43
C LEU A 310 -33.42 22.18 43.38
N PRO A 311 -33.39 23.50 43.13
CA PRO A 311 -34.05 24.48 43.96
C PRO A 311 -35.58 24.35 43.94
N LEU A 312 -36.18 23.95 42.82
CA LEU A 312 -37.62 23.71 42.72
C LEU A 312 -38.04 22.54 43.62
N ASN A 313 -37.27 21.42 43.56
CA ASN A 313 -37.49 20.27 44.42
C ASN A 313 -37.28 20.58 45.89
N LEU A 314 -36.32 21.45 46.27
CA LEU A 314 -36.12 21.89 47.63
C LEU A 314 -37.34 22.62 48.16
N ILE A 315 -37.89 23.57 47.37
CA ILE A 315 -39.12 24.30 47.76
C ILE A 315 -40.29 23.33 47.94
N ALA A 316 -40.50 22.44 46.96
CA ALA A 316 -41.55 21.44 47.00
C ALA A 316 -41.43 20.52 48.25
N ALA A 317 -40.19 20.10 48.56
CA ALA A 317 -39.89 19.25 49.73
C ALA A 317 -40.17 19.99 51.03
N VAL A 318 -39.78 21.26 51.19
CA VAL A 318 -40.06 22.08 52.39
C VAL A 318 -41.56 22.25 52.60
N PHE A 319 -42.31 22.58 51.56
CA PHE A 319 -43.79 22.71 51.67
C PHE A 319 -44.51 21.36 51.81
N GLY A 320 -43.87 20.26 51.45
CA GLY A 320 -44.39 18.90 51.67
C GLY A 320 -44.09 18.29 53.04
N MET A 321 -43.38 19.00 53.93
CA MET A 321 -43.08 18.52 55.30
C MET A 321 -44.31 18.69 56.21
N ASN A 322 -44.60 17.65 57.03
CA ASN A 322 -45.72 17.64 57.98
C ASN A 322 -45.35 18.23 59.36
N PHE A 323 -44.80 19.46 59.33
CA PHE A 323 -44.56 20.19 60.64
C PHE A 323 -45.62 21.26 60.85
N ASP A 324 -46.21 21.28 62.08
CA ASP A 324 -47.27 22.22 62.47
C ASP A 324 -46.84 23.70 62.52
N VAL A 325 -45.56 23.98 62.60
CA VAL A 325 -44.97 25.32 62.75
C VAL A 325 -44.42 25.92 61.45
N LEU A 326 -44.68 25.31 60.29
CA LEU A 326 -44.19 25.88 58.99
C LEU A 326 -44.92 27.16 58.63
N PRO A 327 -44.21 28.30 58.43
CA PRO A 327 -44.81 29.53 57.99
C PRO A 327 -45.43 29.37 56.62
N LEU A 328 -46.58 29.95 56.36
CA LEU A 328 -47.35 29.95 55.10
C LEU A 328 -48.11 28.67 54.75
N VAL A 329 -47.81 27.49 55.31
CA VAL A 329 -48.46 26.22 54.95
C VAL A 329 -49.96 26.21 55.33
N HIS A 330 -50.35 26.87 56.41
CA HIS A 330 -51.76 26.94 56.91
C HIS A 330 -52.49 28.20 56.47
N LYS A 331 -51.94 29.03 55.52
CA LYS A 331 -52.60 30.16 54.94
C LYS A 331 -53.20 29.82 53.60
N GLU A 332 -54.40 30.30 53.28
CA GLU A 332 -55.04 30.06 51.97
C GLU A 332 -54.20 30.50 50.77
N ASP A 333 -53.34 31.51 50.93
CA ASP A 333 -52.42 32.00 49.89
C ASP A 333 -51.08 31.25 49.80
N GLY A 334 -50.80 30.33 50.74
CA GLY A 334 -49.49 29.65 50.85
C GLY A 334 -49.14 28.86 49.59
N PHE A 335 -50.10 28.21 49.00
CA PHE A 335 -49.91 27.47 47.73
C PHE A 335 -49.48 28.40 46.59
N TRP A 336 -50.12 29.53 46.46
CA TRP A 336 -49.80 30.51 45.40
C TRP A 336 -48.42 31.15 45.58
N TRP A 337 -47.99 31.39 46.82
CA TRP A 337 -46.65 31.89 47.12
C TRP A 337 -45.56 30.84 46.78
N ALA A 338 -45.79 29.57 47.11
CA ALA A 338 -44.86 28.48 46.78
C ALA A 338 -44.78 28.34 45.24
N MET A 339 -45.89 28.26 44.55
CA MET A 339 -45.95 28.13 43.09
C MET A 339 -45.34 29.36 42.38
N GLY A 340 -45.61 30.57 42.86
CA GLY A 340 -45.03 31.79 42.30
C GLY A 340 -43.51 31.88 42.48
N SER A 341 -42.99 31.51 43.64
CA SER A 341 -41.54 31.47 43.91
C SER A 341 -40.83 30.42 43.05
N MET A 342 -41.41 29.22 42.90
CA MET A 342 -40.88 28.20 42.02
C MET A 342 -40.83 28.65 40.55
N ALA A 343 -41.92 29.26 40.06
CA ALA A 343 -42.01 29.79 38.70
C ALA A 343 -40.96 30.91 38.48
N LEU A 344 -40.82 31.84 39.42
CA LEU A 344 -39.84 32.91 39.34
C LEU A 344 -38.41 32.37 39.28
N ILE A 345 -38.03 31.46 40.19
CA ILE A 345 -36.69 30.86 40.23
C ILE A 345 -36.46 30.08 38.97
N GLY A 346 -37.40 29.26 38.52
CA GLY A 346 -37.30 28.50 37.28
C GLY A 346 -37.05 29.41 36.05
N ILE A 347 -37.83 30.47 35.92
CA ILE A 347 -37.67 31.44 34.81
C ILE A 347 -36.31 32.15 34.90
N VAL A 348 -35.91 32.61 36.06
CA VAL A 348 -34.62 33.30 36.27
C VAL A 348 -33.44 32.37 35.88
N LEU A 349 -33.45 31.13 36.35
CA LEU A 349 -32.42 30.17 36.02
C LEU A 349 -32.44 29.81 34.53
N LEU A 350 -33.60 29.62 33.94
CA LEU A 350 -33.74 29.31 32.51
C LEU A 350 -33.19 30.46 31.66
N VAL A 351 -33.54 31.72 31.95
CA VAL A 351 -33.01 32.90 31.28
C VAL A 351 -31.54 33.06 31.52
N PHE A 352 -31.00 32.79 32.71
CA PHE A 352 -29.59 32.81 33.01
C PHE A 352 -28.81 31.82 32.15
N PHE A 353 -29.23 30.55 32.11
CA PHE A 353 -28.55 29.52 31.30
C PHE A 353 -28.73 29.74 29.82
N TRP A 354 -29.86 30.24 29.38
CA TRP A 354 -30.10 30.64 27.99
C TRP A 354 -29.15 31.77 27.56
N ARG A 355 -29.05 32.83 28.38
CA ARG A 355 -28.17 33.98 28.11
C ARG A 355 -26.66 33.58 28.13
N ARG A 356 -26.28 32.58 28.89
CA ARG A 356 -24.92 32.03 28.95
C ARG A 356 -24.66 31.02 27.85
N ARG A 357 -25.55 30.82 26.87
CA ARG A 357 -25.44 29.86 25.75
C ARG A 357 -25.21 28.39 26.19
N TYR A 358 -25.70 27.97 27.34
CA TYR A 358 -25.64 26.59 27.78
C TYR A 358 -26.70 25.72 27.10
N ILE A 359 -27.79 26.31 26.55
CA ILE A 359 -28.96 25.62 25.95
C ILE A 359 -28.96 25.75 24.40
N GLU A 360 -28.25 26.71 23.82
CA GLU A 360 -28.40 27.14 22.42
C GLU A 360 -27.79 26.21 21.37
N LYS A 361 -26.97 25.23 21.74
CA LYS A 361 -26.31 24.34 20.78
C LYS A 361 -27.10 23.06 20.41
N ALA A 362 -28.20 22.79 21.07
CA ALA A 362 -29.00 21.58 20.77
C ALA A 362 -29.90 21.75 19.54
N SER A 363 -30.22 22.99 19.11
CA SER A 363 -31.17 23.22 18.03
C SER A 363 -30.57 23.39 16.63
N LEU A 364 -29.25 23.62 16.51
CA LEU A 364 -28.62 23.81 15.20
C LEU A 364 -28.23 22.51 14.48
N LEU A 365 -28.51 21.35 15.05
CA LEU A 365 -28.28 20.04 14.45
C LEU A 365 -29.54 19.36 13.91
N GLY A 366 -30.67 20.07 13.95
CA GLY A 366 -32.00 19.57 13.53
C GLY A 366 -32.52 20.06 12.20
N GLU A 367 -31.86 21.03 11.56
CA GLU A 367 -32.43 21.72 10.39
C GLU A 367 -31.42 21.78 9.22
N GLN A 368 -31.14 20.63 8.66
CA GLN A 368 -30.75 20.46 7.26
C GLN A 368 -31.15 19.04 6.86
N ASP A 369 -32.41 18.87 6.43
CA ASP A 369 -32.85 17.82 5.53
C ASP A 369 -32.59 18.21 4.08
#